data_b6b25cd10d5b38c306ed0670470e9764
#
_entry.id   b6b25cd10d5b38c306ed0670470e9764
#
_cell.length_a   1.000
_cell.length_b   1.000
_cell.length_c   1.000
_cell.angle_alpha   90.00
_cell.angle_beta   90.00
_cell.angle_gamma   90.00
#
_symmetry.space_group_name_H-M   'P 1'
#
loop_
_entity.id
_entity.type
_entity.pdbx_description
1 polymer ?
#
loop_
_entity_poly.entity_id
_entity_poly.type
_entity_poly.pdbx_seq_one_letter_code
_entity_poly.pdbx_strand_id
1 'polypeptide(L)'
;RIAANVSIVQDALKRTIAIENPSHYLTLEGHEFGEIAFLSELVRRSGCTLLVDVNNVYVSARNLGFDAEAIVDAFPADAIAEIHLAGHSADPVLGDALLVDTHDAPIAPAVWALYQRLVARIGPRPTLIERDGNLPAFEELRSERDTAHAVMHACLMAGAGRITEAA
;
A
#
# COMPACT_ATOMS: atom_id res chain seq x y z
N ARG A 1 -1.46 22.51 -6.72
CA ARG A 1 -0.83 22.92 -5.44
C ARG A 1 -0.01 21.79 -4.84
N ILE A 2 -0.56 20.57 -4.67
CA ILE A 2 0.16 19.44 -4.04
C ILE A 2 1.46 19.13 -4.79
N ALA A 3 1.43 18.97 -6.11
CA ALA A 3 2.64 18.72 -6.91
C ALA A 3 3.72 19.81 -6.71
N ALA A 4 3.33 21.07 -6.64
CA ALA A 4 4.28 22.16 -6.38
C ALA A 4 4.90 22.03 -4.98
N ASN A 5 4.11 21.69 -3.96
CA ASN A 5 4.62 21.48 -2.60
C ASN A 5 5.60 20.30 -2.55
N VAL A 6 5.25 19.18 -3.22
CA VAL A 6 6.15 18.02 -3.34
C VAL A 6 7.47 18.41 -4.00
N SER A 7 7.44 19.18 -5.09
CA SER A 7 8.66 19.67 -5.75
C SER A 7 9.52 20.53 -4.82
N ILE A 8 8.89 21.44 -4.06
CA ILE A 8 9.61 22.29 -3.08
C ILE A 8 10.30 21.43 -2.01
N VAL A 9 9.60 20.39 -1.49
CA VAL A 9 10.18 19.48 -0.48
C VAL A 9 11.34 18.70 -1.07
N GLN A 10 11.18 18.13 -2.26
CA GLN A 10 12.24 17.37 -2.96
C GLN A 10 13.47 18.26 -3.23
N ASP A 11 13.24 19.51 -3.65
CA ASP A 11 14.30 20.49 -3.87
C ASP A 11 15.05 20.83 -2.59
N ALA A 12 14.33 20.99 -1.48
CA ALA A 12 14.95 21.27 -0.18
C ALA A 12 15.76 20.07 0.34
N LEU A 13 15.21 18.85 0.21
CA LEU A 13 15.85 17.63 0.67
C LEU A 13 16.95 17.10 -0.29
N LYS A 14 16.98 17.59 -1.53
CA LYS A 14 17.84 17.08 -2.62
C LYS A 14 17.65 15.58 -2.88
N ARG A 15 16.42 15.10 -2.74
CA ARG A 15 16.07 13.68 -2.97
C ARG A 15 14.61 13.54 -3.36
N THR A 16 14.30 12.50 -4.09
CA THR A 16 12.93 12.08 -4.35
C THR A 16 12.28 11.59 -3.05
N ILE A 17 11.00 11.94 -2.84
CA ILE A 17 10.18 11.42 -1.75
C ILE A 17 9.12 10.49 -2.28
N ALA A 18 8.66 9.55 -1.46
CA ALA A 18 7.48 8.76 -1.72
C ALA A 18 6.25 9.43 -1.10
N ILE A 19 5.12 9.37 -1.79
CA ILE A 19 3.83 9.85 -1.31
C ILE A 19 2.93 8.64 -1.08
N GLU A 20 2.33 8.59 0.10
CA GLU A 20 1.48 7.50 0.53
C GLU A 20 0.01 7.72 0.13
N ASN A 21 -0.70 6.62 -0.18
CA ASN A 21 -2.15 6.62 -0.31
C ASN A 21 -2.80 6.56 1.08
N PRO A 22 -3.72 7.50 1.40
CA PRO A 22 -4.38 7.51 2.71
C PRO A 22 -5.50 6.47 2.78
N SER A 23 -5.96 6.15 4.00
CA SER A 23 -7.22 5.48 4.23
C SER A 23 -8.40 6.46 4.12
N HIS A 24 -9.50 6.03 3.50
CA HIS A 24 -10.68 6.86 3.26
C HIS A 24 -11.90 6.37 4.05
N TYR A 25 -12.61 7.32 4.66
CA TYR A 25 -13.79 7.09 5.48
C TYR A 25 -15.07 7.71 4.90
N LEU A 26 -14.91 8.58 3.93
CA LEU A 26 -16.02 9.27 3.26
C LEU A 26 -15.63 9.62 1.82
N THR A 27 -16.63 9.72 0.97
CA THR A 27 -16.48 10.23 -0.39
C THR A 27 -16.96 11.68 -0.42
N LEU A 28 -16.13 12.59 -0.92
CA LEU A 28 -16.52 13.98 -1.12
C LEU A 28 -17.11 14.14 -2.53
N GLU A 29 -18.18 14.90 -2.67
CA GLU A 29 -18.74 15.26 -3.97
C GLU A 29 -17.82 16.25 -4.72
N GLY A 30 -17.82 16.18 -6.05
CA GLY A 30 -17.08 17.12 -6.88
C GLY A 30 -15.58 16.84 -7.06
N HIS A 31 -15.12 15.62 -6.78
CA HIS A 31 -13.77 15.20 -7.12
C HIS A 31 -13.55 15.19 -8.64
N GLU A 32 -12.50 15.87 -9.11
CA GLU A 32 -12.09 15.84 -10.53
C GLU A 32 -11.36 14.54 -10.88
N PHE A 33 -10.73 13.87 -9.89
CA PHE A 33 -9.93 12.67 -10.05
C PHE A 33 -10.35 11.60 -9.05
N GLY A 34 -10.40 10.34 -9.48
CA GLY A 34 -10.30 9.21 -8.56
C GLY A 34 -8.88 9.13 -7.99
N GLU A 35 -8.71 8.43 -6.87
CA GLU A 35 -7.45 8.39 -6.13
C GLU A 35 -6.25 7.98 -7.00
N ILE A 36 -6.36 6.87 -7.73
CA ILE A 36 -5.25 6.37 -8.57
C ILE A 36 -4.91 7.34 -9.71
N ALA A 37 -5.91 7.96 -10.32
CA ALA A 37 -5.69 8.98 -11.33
C ALA A 37 -5.00 10.22 -10.75
N PHE A 38 -5.38 10.62 -9.53
CA PHE A 38 -4.75 11.71 -8.80
C PHE A 38 -3.28 11.41 -8.46
N LEU A 39 -3.00 10.23 -7.90
CA LEU A 39 -1.64 9.81 -7.57
C LEU A 39 -0.75 9.70 -8.80
N SER A 40 -1.27 9.13 -9.89
CA SER A 40 -0.55 9.03 -11.17
C SER A 40 -0.21 10.41 -11.74
N GLU A 41 -1.15 11.36 -11.69
CA GLU A 41 -0.91 12.73 -12.14
C GLU A 41 0.06 13.48 -11.20
N LEU A 42 0.03 13.20 -9.91
CA LEU A 42 0.98 13.74 -8.94
C LEU A 42 2.41 13.28 -9.26
N VAL A 43 2.61 11.97 -9.47
CA VAL A 43 3.90 11.40 -9.90
C VAL A 43 4.37 12.07 -11.19
N ARG A 44 3.52 12.13 -12.20
CA ARG A 44 3.85 12.73 -13.49
C ARG A 44 4.29 14.20 -13.39
N ARG A 45 3.67 14.98 -12.50
CA ARG A 45 3.96 16.41 -12.33
C ARG A 45 5.15 16.70 -11.46
N SER A 46 5.38 15.92 -10.42
CA SER A 46 6.40 16.22 -9.40
C SER A 46 7.62 15.32 -9.47
N GLY A 47 7.54 14.20 -10.19
CA GLY A 47 8.60 13.19 -10.21
C GLY A 47 8.77 12.45 -8.87
N CYS A 48 7.80 12.53 -7.96
CA CYS A 48 7.81 11.73 -6.74
C CYS A 48 7.55 10.24 -7.04
N THR A 49 7.83 9.39 -6.09
CA THR A 49 7.41 7.99 -6.12
C THR A 49 6.19 7.79 -5.22
N LEU A 50 5.69 6.55 -5.17
CA LEU A 50 4.59 6.17 -4.28
C LEU A 50 5.08 5.20 -3.21
N LEU A 51 4.59 5.39 -2.02
CA LEU A 51 4.51 4.41 -0.96
C LEU A 51 3.08 3.86 -1.00
N VAL A 52 2.93 2.56 -1.19
CA VAL A 52 1.60 1.93 -1.21
C VAL A 52 1.36 1.23 0.12
N ASP A 53 0.48 1.80 0.93
CA ASP A 53 -0.07 1.11 2.08
C ASP A 53 -1.25 0.25 1.65
N VAL A 54 -1.07 -1.08 1.77
CA VAL A 54 -2.07 -2.07 1.33
C VAL A 54 -3.24 -2.15 2.33
N ASN A 55 -2.99 -1.87 3.61
CA ASN A 55 -4.05 -1.80 4.61
C ASN A 55 -4.97 -0.61 4.35
N ASN A 56 -4.43 0.56 3.96
CA ASN A 56 -5.19 1.74 3.58
C ASN A 56 -6.11 1.47 2.40
N VAL A 57 -5.63 0.72 1.39
CA VAL A 57 -6.47 0.26 0.28
C VAL A 57 -7.62 -0.62 0.80
N TYR A 58 -7.31 -1.60 1.65
CA TYR A 58 -8.32 -2.52 2.18
C TYR A 58 -9.37 -1.79 3.03
N VAL A 59 -8.95 -0.95 3.97
CA VAL A 59 -9.82 -0.15 4.84
C VAL A 59 -10.74 0.75 4.01
N SER A 60 -10.18 1.47 3.04
CA SER A 60 -10.94 2.33 2.13
C SER A 60 -11.98 1.55 1.33
N ALA A 61 -11.57 0.41 0.77
CA ALA A 61 -12.45 -0.44 -0.03
C ALA A 61 -13.63 -0.99 0.80
N ARG A 62 -13.36 -1.44 2.02
CA ARG A 62 -14.38 -1.94 2.95
C ARG A 62 -15.36 -0.84 3.38
N ASN A 63 -14.84 0.33 3.71
CA ASN A 63 -15.66 1.45 4.20
C ASN A 63 -16.52 2.09 3.11
N LEU A 64 -16.03 2.13 1.87
CA LEU A 64 -16.65 2.86 0.77
C LEU A 64 -17.26 1.96 -0.32
N GLY A 65 -17.10 0.63 -0.18
CA GLY A 65 -17.70 -0.34 -1.10
C GLY A 65 -16.96 -0.46 -2.44
N PHE A 66 -15.64 -0.23 -2.46
CA PHE A 66 -14.81 -0.41 -3.66
C PHE A 66 -14.31 -1.85 -3.79
N ASP A 67 -13.83 -2.17 -5.00
CA ASP A 67 -13.06 -3.38 -5.25
C ASP A 67 -11.58 -3.12 -4.95
N ALA A 68 -11.09 -3.67 -3.82
CA ALA A 68 -9.72 -3.49 -3.37
C ALA A 68 -8.70 -4.10 -4.36
N GLU A 69 -9.03 -5.22 -5.02
CA GLU A 69 -8.16 -5.84 -6.01
C GLU A 69 -8.01 -4.95 -7.24
N ALA A 70 -9.11 -4.37 -7.72
CA ALA A 70 -9.09 -3.43 -8.84
C ALA A 70 -8.24 -2.18 -8.51
N ILE A 71 -8.32 -1.68 -7.28
CA ILE A 71 -7.50 -0.53 -6.84
C ILE A 71 -6.02 -0.92 -6.82
N VAL A 72 -5.66 -2.06 -6.21
CA VAL A 72 -4.26 -2.54 -6.16
C VAL A 72 -3.69 -2.73 -7.57
N ASP A 73 -4.49 -3.26 -8.51
CA ASP A 73 -4.07 -3.45 -9.90
C ASP A 73 -3.89 -2.14 -10.68
N ALA A 74 -4.57 -1.09 -10.28
CA ALA A 74 -4.54 0.20 -10.99
C ALA A 74 -3.34 1.10 -10.60
N PHE A 75 -2.62 0.81 -9.50
CA PHE A 75 -1.43 1.59 -9.15
C PHE A 75 -0.36 1.55 -10.25
N PRO A 76 0.30 2.68 -10.57
CA PRO A 76 1.38 2.73 -11.56
C PRO A 76 2.61 1.98 -11.05
N ALA A 77 2.86 0.78 -11.59
CA ALA A 77 3.89 -0.17 -11.11
C ALA A 77 5.29 0.45 -11.00
N ASP A 78 5.68 1.25 -11.98
CA ASP A 78 7.02 1.85 -12.04
C ASP A 78 7.21 3.00 -11.04
N ALA A 79 6.13 3.54 -10.49
CA ALA A 79 6.19 4.62 -9.51
C ALA A 79 6.27 4.11 -8.07
N ILE A 80 5.97 2.82 -7.81
CA ILE A 80 5.96 2.25 -6.46
C ILE A 80 7.38 2.01 -5.98
N ALA A 81 7.83 2.76 -4.98
CA ALA A 81 9.14 2.64 -4.36
C ALA A 81 9.13 1.78 -3.10
N GLU A 82 8.02 1.78 -2.35
CA GLU A 82 7.90 1.14 -1.05
C GLU A 82 6.46 0.66 -0.84
N ILE A 83 6.31 -0.38 0.00
CA ILE A 83 5.02 -0.94 0.39
C ILE A 83 4.95 -0.96 1.91
N HIS A 84 3.83 -0.51 2.49
CA HIS A 84 3.51 -0.70 3.90
C HIS A 84 2.43 -1.75 4.08
N LEU A 85 2.55 -2.50 5.17
CA LEU A 85 1.60 -3.50 5.62
C LEU A 85 1.29 -3.24 7.09
N ALA A 86 0.03 -3.06 7.40
CA ALA A 86 -0.46 -2.81 8.74
C ALA A 86 -1.73 -3.60 9.04
N GLY A 87 -2.14 -3.59 10.30
CA GLY A 87 -3.44 -4.07 10.72
C GLY A 87 -4.42 -2.93 10.96
N HIS A 88 -5.69 -3.25 11.09
CA HIS A 88 -6.78 -2.32 11.35
C HIS A 88 -7.70 -2.89 12.41
N SER A 89 -8.55 -2.04 12.99
CA SER A 89 -9.55 -2.43 13.99
C SER A 89 -10.95 -2.03 13.52
N ALA A 90 -11.98 -2.73 14.02
CA ALA A 90 -13.35 -2.30 13.87
C ALA A 90 -13.63 -1.08 14.76
N ASP A 91 -14.48 -0.17 14.29
CA ASP A 91 -14.92 0.97 15.09
C ASP A 91 -15.62 0.51 16.38
N PRO A 92 -15.32 1.08 17.54
CA PRO A 92 -15.89 0.63 18.82
C PRO A 92 -17.41 0.82 18.94
N VAL A 93 -18.01 1.66 18.10
CA VAL A 93 -19.46 1.94 18.11
C VAL A 93 -20.17 1.26 16.94
N LEU A 94 -19.59 1.33 15.74
CA LEU A 94 -20.18 0.82 14.51
C LEU A 94 -19.74 -0.62 14.18
N GLY A 95 -18.79 -1.16 14.94
CA GLY A 95 -18.26 -2.50 14.70
C GLY A 95 -17.71 -2.66 13.28
N ASP A 96 -17.92 -3.82 12.68
CA ASP A 96 -17.44 -4.16 11.32
C ASP A 96 -18.07 -3.32 10.19
N ALA A 97 -19.03 -2.44 10.51
CA ALA A 97 -19.60 -1.51 9.53
C ALA A 97 -18.63 -0.36 9.20
N LEU A 98 -17.63 -0.11 10.04
CA LEU A 98 -16.57 0.85 9.82
C LEU A 98 -15.22 0.29 10.31
N LEU A 99 -14.28 0.13 9.43
CA LEU A 99 -12.90 -0.20 9.79
C LEU A 99 -12.10 1.07 10.03
N VAL A 100 -11.27 1.06 11.08
CA VAL A 100 -10.38 2.16 11.44
C VAL A 100 -8.93 1.71 11.21
N ASP A 101 -8.20 2.52 10.50
CA ASP A 101 -6.80 2.33 10.16
C ASP A 101 -5.93 2.65 11.38
N THR A 102 -5.88 1.72 12.33
CA THR A 102 -5.28 1.93 13.65
C THR A 102 -3.81 1.51 13.73
N HIS A 103 -3.36 0.66 12.82
CA HIS A 103 -2.04 0.04 12.85
C HIS A 103 -1.68 -0.60 14.20
N ASP A 104 -2.69 -1.10 14.91
CA ASP A 104 -2.55 -1.66 16.26
C ASP A 104 -2.89 -3.16 16.37
N ALA A 105 -3.21 -3.79 15.25
CA ALA A 105 -3.60 -5.19 15.13
C ALA A 105 -2.67 -5.96 14.18
N PRO A 106 -2.66 -7.30 14.23
CA PRO A 106 -1.99 -8.14 13.22
C PRO A 106 -2.52 -7.86 11.82
N ILE A 107 -1.66 -8.06 10.81
CA ILE A 107 -2.04 -7.90 9.40
C ILE A 107 -3.11 -8.93 9.04
N ALA A 108 -4.25 -8.45 8.57
CA ALA A 108 -5.39 -9.28 8.22
C ALA A 108 -5.12 -10.19 7.00
N PRO A 109 -5.71 -11.40 6.94
CA PRO A 109 -5.54 -12.30 5.78
C PRO A 109 -5.89 -11.67 4.43
N ALA A 110 -6.89 -10.79 4.39
CA ALA A 110 -7.27 -10.08 3.17
C ALA A 110 -6.19 -9.06 2.73
N VAL A 111 -5.52 -8.39 3.67
CA VAL A 111 -4.40 -7.49 3.37
C VAL A 111 -3.20 -8.28 2.84
N TRP A 112 -2.91 -9.47 3.41
CA TRP A 112 -1.90 -10.37 2.87
C TRP A 112 -2.20 -10.84 1.44
N ALA A 113 -3.46 -11.13 1.12
CA ALA A 113 -3.86 -11.51 -0.23
C ALA A 113 -3.66 -10.38 -1.24
N LEU A 114 -4.02 -9.14 -0.88
CA LEU A 114 -3.77 -7.96 -1.70
C LEU A 114 -2.27 -7.70 -1.89
N TYR A 115 -1.46 -7.88 -0.85
CA TYR A 115 -0.01 -7.76 -0.94
C TYR A 115 0.59 -8.79 -1.91
N GLN A 116 0.18 -10.06 -1.80
CA GLN A 116 0.62 -11.10 -2.73
C GLN A 116 0.28 -10.74 -4.19
N ARG A 117 -0.94 -10.23 -4.43
CA ARG A 117 -1.38 -9.76 -5.75
C ARG A 117 -0.51 -8.61 -6.25
N LEU A 118 -0.25 -7.61 -5.41
CA LEU A 118 0.58 -6.47 -5.75
C LEU A 118 2.00 -6.91 -6.12
N VAL A 119 2.66 -7.69 -5.26
CA VAL A 119 4.02 -8.19 -5.48
C VAL A 119 4.10 -9.07 -6.73
N ALA A 120 3.10 -9.92 -6.99
CA ALA A 120 3.07 -10.74 -8.20
C ALA A 120 3.02 -9.90 -9.48
N ARG A 121 2.39 -8.72 -9.43
CA ARG A 121 2.25 -7.81 -10.57
C ARG A 121 3.48 -6.92 -10.79
N ILE A 122 4.04 -6.35 -9.71
CA ILE A 122 5.09 -5.32 -9.83
C ILE A 122 6.50 -5.85 -9.51
N GLY A 123 6.61 -7.08 -9.03
CA GLY A 123 7.84 -7.62 -8.44
C GLY A 123 8.07 -7.12 -6.99
N PRO A 124 9.08 -7.68 -6.31
CA PRO A 124 9.44 -7.28 -4.96
C PRO A 124 9.80 -5.80 -4.84
N ARG A 125 9.34 -5.18 -3.75
CA ARG A 125 9.72 -3.81 -3.35
C ARG A 125 10.10 -3.83 -1.87
N PRO A 126 10.89 -2.85 -1.39
CA PRO A 126 11.05 -2.63 0.05
C PRO A 126 9.68 -2.63 0.73
N THR A 127 9.54 -3.41 1.79
CA THR A 127 8.27 -3.58 2.48
C THR A 127 8.48 -3.38 3.97
N LEU A 128 7.71 -2.51 4.59
CA LEU A 128 7.68 -2.25 6.02
C LEU A 128 6.44 -2.89 6.65
N ILE A 129 6.62 -3.53 7.81
CA ILE A 129 5.53 -3.92 8.70
C ILE A 129 5.35 -2.79 9.69
N GLU A 130 4.21 -2.14 9.68
CA GLU A 130 3.91 -0.99 10.52
C GLU A 130 3.00 -1.39 11.69
N ARG A 131 3.41 -1.01 12.89
CA ARG A 131 2.66 -1.27 14.11
C ARG A 131 2.81 -0.09 15.07
N ASP A 132 1.81 0.79 15.12
CA ASP A 132 1.83 2.05 15.86
C ASP A 132 1.28 1.93 17.29
N GLY A 133 0.43 0.94 17.52
CA GLY A 133 -0.18 0.66 18.81
C GLY A 133 -0.16 -0.82 19.17
N ASN A 134 -0.54 -1.16 20.41
CA ASN A 134 -0.58 -2.55 20.89
C ASN A 134 0.65 -3.35 20.50
N LEU A 135 1.85 -2.76 20.74
CA LEU A 135 3.11 -3.35 20.32
C LEU A 135 3.23 -4.80 20.82
N PRO A 136 3.27 -5.80 19.93
CA PRO A 136 3.39 -7.19 20.31
C PRO A 136 4.82 -7.55 20.71
N ALA A 137 5.04 -8.81 21.11
CA ALA A 137 6.39 -9.34 21.24
C ALA A 137 7.14 -9.25 19.91
N PHE A 138 8.46 -9.01 19.97
CA PHE A 138 9.30 -8.85 18.77
C PHE A 138 9.22 -10.06 17.81
N GLU A 139 9.06 -11.26 18.36
CA GLU A 139 8.91 -12.50 17.59
C GLU A 139 7.68 -12.48 16.69
N GLU A 140 6.61 -11.82 17.09
CA GLU A 140 5.40 -11.68 16.28
C GLU A 140 5.65 -10.75 15.08
N LEU A 141 6.24 -9.56 15.31
CA LEU A 141 6.65 -8.67 14.23
C LEU A 141 7.64 -9.33 13.27
N ARG A 142 8.57 -10.13 13.80
CA ARG A 142 9.50 -10.91 13.00
C ARG A 142 8.78 -11.94 12.13
N SER A 143 7.75 -12.61 12.68
CA SER A 143 6.95 -13.58 11.93
C SER A 143 6.18 -12.93 10.77
N GLU A 144 5.61 -11.75 10.99
CA GLU A 144 4.97 -10.97 9.92
C GLU A 144 5.98 -10.55 8.85
N ARG A 145 7.17 -10.06 9.25
CA ARG A 145 8.27 -9.76 8.33
C ARG A 145 8.70 -10.99 7.52
N ASP A 146 8.81 -12.16 8.16
CA ASP A 146 9.21 -13.41 7.49
C ASP A 146 8.14 -13.86 6.49
N THR A 147 6.86 -13.63 6.78
CA THR A 147 5.75 -13.84 5.84
C THR A 147 5.88 -12.94 4.61
N ALA A 148 6.16 -11.64 4.80
CA ALA A 148 6.39 -10.72 3.68
C ALA A 148 7.60 -11.16 2.82
N HIS A 149 8.69 -11.59 3.45
CA HIS A 149 9.87 -12.14 2.75
C HIS A 149 9.52 -13.39 1.94
N ALA A 150 8.72 -14.30 2.49
CA ALA A 150 8.29 -15.51 1.78
C ALA A 150 7.48 -15.17 0.53
N VAL A 151 6.57 -14.19 0.60
CA VAL A 151 5.81 -13.69 -0.56
C VAL A 151 6.74 -13.14 -1.65
N MET A 152 7.68 -12.26 -1.27
CA MET A 152 8.62 -11.68 -2.22
C MET A 152 9.51 -12.75 -2.87
N HIS A 153 10.01 -13.70 -2.08
CA HIS A 153 10.85 -14.78 -2.56
C HIS A 153 10.09 -15.69 -3.55
N ALA A 154 8.86 -16.08 -3.24
CA ALA A 154 8.02 -16.87 -4.13
C ALA A 154 7.81 -16.18 -5.49
N CYS A 155 7.61 -14.85 -5.48
CA CYS A 155 7.50 -14.07 -6.71
C CYS A 155 8.78 -14.11 -7.56
N LEU A 156 9.97 -13.96 -6.94
CA LEU A 156 11.25 -14.06 -7.63
C LEU A 156 11.47 -15.42 -8.27
N MET A 157 11.15 -16.51 -7.56
CA MET A 157 11.30 -17.87 -8.08
C MET A 157 10.36 -18.15 -9.25
N ALA A 158 9.11 -17.67 -9.20
CA ALA A 158 8.15 -17.78 -10.28
C ALA A 158 8.57 -16.99 -11.55
N GLY A 159 9.24 -15.84 -11.35
CA GLY A 159 9.81 -15.05 -12.45
C GLY A 159 11.01 -15.73 -13.10
N ALA A 160 11.90 -16.33 -12.32
CA ALA A 160 13.08 -17.04 -12.83
C ALA A 160 12.70 -18.30 -13.64
N GLY A 161 11.68 -19.04 -13.23
CA GLY A 161 11.19 -20.20 -13.96
C GLY A 161 10.66 -19.89 -15.37
N ARG A 162 10.02 -18.74 -15.55
CA ARG A 162 9.50 -18.31 -16.86
C ARG A 162 10.57 -17.91 -17.87
N ILE A 163 11.75 -17.47 -17.39
CA ILE A 163 12.87 -17.11 -18.28
C ILE A 163 13.55 -18.34 -18.83
N THR A 164 13.61 -19.43 -18.06
CA THR A 164 14.24 -20.70 -18.49
C THR A 164 13.37 -21.54 -19.44
N GLU A 165 12.05 -21.34 -19.47
CA GLU A 165 11.15 -22.03 -20.42
C GLU A 165 11.02 -21.32 -21.78
N ALA A 166 11.47 -20.06 -21.86
CA ALA A 166 11.41 -19.24 -23.08
C ALA A 166 12.74 -19.18 -23.88
N ALA A 167 13.77 -19.88 -23.41
CA ALA A 167 15.10 -19.98 -24.04
C ALA A 167 15.32 -21.37 -24.61
#